data_8101963624a60e98a8efd7091752ee77
#
_entry.id   8101963624a60e98a8efd7091752ee77
#
_cell.length_a   1.000
_cell.length_b   1.000
_cell.length_c   1.000
_cell.angle_alpha   90.00
_cell.angle_beta   90.00
_cell.angle_gamma   90.00
#
_symmetry.space_group_name_H-M   'P 1'
#
loop_
_entity.id
_entity.type
_entity.pdbx_description
1 polymer ?
#
loop_
_entity_poly.entity_id
_entity_poly.type
_entity_poly.pdbx_seq_one_letter_code
_entity_poly.pdbx_strand_id
1 'polypeptide(L)'
;MVLEGRGQVANSVMNVNIPGYSEEITGYSQDLEKAKALMAEAGYPDGFKTTLFASGDVRNREAQIIQAQLLEIGIEVDIQLYEWGAFLDAINKGEHDMFISSWSNATMDPDASIFPLFHTKNFGATGNRAFYSNPEVDTLIEQAQKESDNAKRMELYKEIQQKINDDAPWVCLFYGTTCTGIRADLKGFVLHPSSANHYENLYYENKTANQ
;
A
#
# COMPACT_ATOMS: atom_id res chain seq x y z
N MET A 1 -16.97 4.52 9.59
CA MET A 1 -16.37 4.47 8.25
C MET A 1 -15.61 3.17 8.09
N VAL A 2 -14.91 2.93 6.97
CA VAL A 2 -14.38 1.59 6.60
C VAL A 2 -13.58 0.91 7.69
N LEU A 3 -12.64 1.60 8.32
CA LEU A 3 -11.73 1.02 9.33
C LEU A 3 -12.12 1.26 10.79
N GLU A 4 -13.18 2.03 11.05
CA GLU A 4 -13.66 2.29 12.41
C GLU A 4 -12.56 2.75 13.40
N GLY A 5 -11.62 3.57 12.93
CA GLY A 5 -10.48 4.07 13.70
C GLY A 5 -9.27 3.14 13.77
N ARG A 6 -9.29 1.99 13.07
CA ARG A 6 -8.19 1.01 13.06
C ARG A 6 -7.20 1.24 11.92
N GLY A 7 -6.70 2.44 11.78
CA GLY A 7 -5.70 2.79 10.76
C GLY A 7 -5.22 4.22 10.90
N GLN A 8 -4.08 4.49 10.32
CA GLN A 8 -3.50 5.82 10.18
C GLN A 8 -3.50 6.21 8.70
N VAL A 9 -3.71 7.48 8.39
CA VAL A 9 -3.57 7.97 7.01
C VAL A 9 -2.16 7.71 6.53
N ALA A 10 -2.03 7.13 5.34
CA ALA A 10 -0.73 6.88 4.75
C ALA A 10 -0.29 8.08 3.90
N ASN A 11 0.95 8.48 4.04
CA ASN A 11 1.58 9.56 3.29
C ASN A 11 2.69 9.06 2.35
N SER A 12 3.08 7.79 2.45
CA SER A 12 4.13 7.18 1.65
C SER A 12 3.79 5.74 1.28
N VAL A 13 4.42 5.25 0.24
CA VAL A 13 4.35 3.84 -0.22
C VAL A 13 5.02 2.87 0.74
N MET A 14 5.76 3.36 1.73
CA MET A 14 6.43 2.56 2.76
C MET A 14 5.76 2.77 4.13
N ASN A 15 5.62 1.69 4.90
CA ASN A 15 5.03 1.77 6.25
C ASN A 15 5.99 2.42 7.25
N VAL A 16 5.45 3.17 8.20
CA VAL A 16 6.20 3.91 9.25
C VAL A 16 7.15 3.04 10.08
N ASN A 17 6.91 1.74 10.15
CA ASN A 17 7.75 0.80 10.92
C ASN A 17 8.92 0.24 10.10
N ILE A 18 9.05 0.58 8.83
CA ILE A 18 10.11 0.08 7.95
C ILE A 18 11.31 1.04 8.04
N PRO A 19 12.54 0.56 8.28
CA PRO A 19 13.75 1.39 8.23
C PRO A 19 13.83 2.13 6.88
N GLY A 20 14.24 3.40 6.91
CA GLY A 20 14.27 4.25 5.71
C GLY A 20 12.93 4.90 5.35
N TYR A 21 11.84 4.66 6.12
CA TYR A 21 10.63 5.47 5.99
C TYR A 21 10.97 6.95 6.18
N SER A 22 10.39 7.82 5.35
CA SER A 22 10.59 9.27 5.42
C SER A 22 9.34 9.98 5.97
N GLU A 23 9.50 10.66 7.09
CA GLU A 23 8.47 11.56 7.64
C GLU A 23 8.35 12.87 6.87
N GLU A 24 9.32 13.19 6.02
CA GLU A 24 9.35 14.42 5.22
C GLU A 24 8.36 14.36 4.05
N ILE A 25 7.94 13.16 3.64
CA ILE A 25 6.92 12.99 2.61
C ILE A 25 5.55 13.30 3.20
N THR A 26 4.97 14.41 2.80
CA THR A 26 3.69 14.87 3.33
C THR A 26 2.48 14.21 2.68
N GLY A 27 2.67 13.47 1.59
CA GLY A 27 1.56 12.92 0.80
C GLY A 27 0.68 14.01 0.16
N TYR A 28 -0.47 13.59 -0.34
CA TYR A 28 -1.44 14.50 -0.95
C TYR A 28 -2.65 14.68 -0.03
N SER A 29 -3.08 15.93 0.18
CA SER A 29 -4.36 16.25 0.80
C SER A 29 -5.44 16.45 -0.27
N GLN A 30 -6.70 16.20 0.08
CA GLN A 30 -7.82 16.47 -0.82
C GLN A 30 -7.90 17.98 -1.12
N ASP A 31 -7.85 18.32 -2.41
CA ASP A 31 -7.96 19.67 -2.93
C ASP A 31 -8.72 19.62 -4.27
N LEU A 32 -10.03 19.88 -4.21
CA LEU A 32 -10.91 19.78 -5.38
C LEU A 32 -10.60 20.83 -6.45
N GLU A 33 -10.19 22.04 -6.06
CA GLU A 33 -9.88 23.10 -7.01
C GLU A 33 -8.59 22.77 -7.78
N LYS A 34 -7.57 22.30 -7.08
CA LYS A 34 -6.34 21.81 -7.70
C LYS A 34 -6.60 20.58 -8.58
N ALA A 35 -7.44 19.64 -8.13
CA ALA A 35 -7.79 18.46 -8.91
C ALA A 35 -8.48 18.84 -10.22
N LYS A 36 -9.46 19.74 -10.19
CA LYS A 36 -10.14 20.25 -11.40
C LYS A 36 -9.18 20.98 -12.35
N ALA A 37 -8.25 21.77 -11.79
CA ALA A 37 -7.23 22.46 -12.59
C ALA A 37 -6.32 21.45 -13.29
N LEU A 38 -5.85 20.41 -12.62
CA LEU A 38 -5.03 19.34 -13.20
C LEU A 38 -5.81 18.52 -14.24
N MET A 39 -7.10 18.26 -14.02
CA MET A 39 -7.97 17.61 -15.02
C MET A 39 -8.07 18.43 -16.30
N ALA A 40 -8.26 19.76 -16.18
CA ALA A 40 -8.31 20.65 -17.32
C ALA A 40 -6.96 20.72 -18.07
N GLU A 41 -5.85 20.79 -17.35
CA GLU A 41 -4.49 20.75 -17.90
C GLU A 41 -4.21 19.45 -18.64
N ALA A 42 -4.70 18.32 -18.11
CA ALA A 42 -4.59 17.00 -18.74
C ALA A 42 -5.53 16.83 -19.95
N GLY A 43 -6.40 17.81 -20.26
CA GLY A 43 -7.32 17.75 -21.39
C GLY A 43 -8.67 17.10 -21.10
N TYR A 44 -9.02 16.91 -19.84
CA TYR A 44 -10.27 16.29 -19.39
C TYR A 44 -11.09 17.22 -18.49
N PRO A 45 -11.42 18.47 -18.91
CA PRO A 45 -12.13 19.43 -18.06
C PRO A 45 -13.53 18.95 -17.62
N ASP A 46 -14.16 18.10 -18.43
CA ASP A 46 -15.49 17.55 -18.17
C ASP A 46 -15.45 16.13 -17.55
N GLY A 47 -14.24 15.64 -17.21
CA GLY A 47 -14.05 14.30 -16.68
C GLY A 47 -13.96 13.21 -17.76
N PHE A 48 -14.00 11.95 -17.30
CA PHE A 48 -13.95 10.76 -18.15
C PHE A 48 -14.52 9.54 -17.42
N LYS A 49 -14.64 8.41 -18.14
CA LYS A 49 -15.05 7.13 -17.54
C LYS A 49 -13.86 6.22 -17.34
N THR A 50 -13.84 5.50 -16.23
CA THR A 50 -12.75 4.60 -15.86
C THR A 50 -13.27 3.43 -15.06
N THR A 51 -12.44 2.40 -14.85
CA THR A 51 -12.75 1.22 -14.05
C THR A 51 -11.94 1.18 -12.76
N LEU A 52 -12.55 0.65 -11.70
CA LEU A 52 -11.87 0.39 -10.42
C LEU A 52 -12.11 -1.06 -9.99
N PHE A 53 -11.06 -1.87 -9.99
CA PHE A 53 -11.13 -3.27 -9.60
C PHE A 53 -10.97 -3.43 -8.09
N ALA A 54 -11.83 -4.22 -7.47
CA ALA A 54 -11.80 -4.51 -6.04
C ALA A 54 -12.15 -5.98 -5.76
N SER A 55 -11.73 -6.48 -4.61
CA SER A 55 -12.07 -7.83 -4.12
C SER A 55 -12.37 -7.80 -2.63
N GLY A 56 -13.50 -8.37 -2.25
CA GLY A 56 -13.98 -8.45 -0.88
C GLY A 56 -14.72 -7.20 -0.39
N ASP A 57 -15.49 -7.36 0.69
CA ASP A 57 -16.46 -6.36 1.17
C ASP A 57 -15.80 -5.06 1.64
N VAL A 58 -14.61 -5.14 2.25
CA VAL A 58 -13.91 -3.95 2.76
C VAL A 58 -13.49 -3.08 1.59
N ARG A 59 -12.83 -3.66 0.58
CA ARG A 59 -12.38 -2.93 -0.61
C ARG A 59 -13.54 -2.43 -1.47
N ASN A 60 -14.67 -3.14 -1.47
CA ASN A 60 -15.88 -2.64 -2.11
C ASN A 60 -16.38 -1.33 -1.47
N ARG A 61 -16.38 -1.25 -0.13
CA ARG A 61 -16.76 0.00 0.57
C ARG A 61 -15.75 1.13 0.32
N GLU A 62 -14.47 0.81 0.25
CA GLU A 62 -13.42 1.77 -0.14
C GLU A 62 -13.67 2.29 -1.56
N ALA A 63 -13.93 1.40 -2.50
CA ALA A 63 -14.21 1.73 -3.90
C ALA A 63 -15.43 2.67 -4.04
N GLN A 64 -16.51 2.43 -3.30
CA GLN A 64 -17.70 3.29 -3.30
C GLN A 64 -17.41 4.71 -2.80
N ILE A 65 -16.54 4.86 -1.79
CA ILE A 65 -16.13 6.17 -1.30
C ILE A 65 -15.28 6.88 -2.35
N ILE A 66 -14.33 6.18 -2.94
CA ILE A 66 -13.45 6.71 -4.01
C ILE A 66 -14.29 7.11 -5.23
N GLN A 67 -15.23 6.28 -5.65
CA GLN A 67 -16.16 6.57 -6.74
C GLN A 67 -16.93 7.88 -6.50
N ALA A 68 -17.47 8.04 -5.28
CA ALA A 68 -18.21 9.26 -4.93
C ALA A 68 -17.33 10.52 -4.95
N GLN A 69 -16.09 10.41 -4.47
CA GLN A 69 -15.14 11.53 -4.46
C GLN A 69 -14.66 11.90 -5.87
N LEU A 70 -14.36 10.90 -6.71
CA LEU A 70 -13.93 11.13 -8.10
C LEU A 70 -15.03 11.73 -8.97
N LEU A 71 -16.30 11.43 -8.65
CA LEU A 71 -17.44 12.04 -9.35
C LEU A 71 -17.50 13.57 -9.13
N GLU A 72 -16.99 14.11 -8.03
CA GLU A 72 -16.96 15.56 -7.75
C GLU A 72 -16.06 16.34 -8.74
N ILE A 73 -15.16 15.63 -9.42
CA ILE A 73 -14.29 16.17 -10.48
C ILE A 73 -14.63 15.62 -11.88
N GLY A 74 -15.82 15.02 -12.04
CA GLY A 74 -16.32 14.53 -13.32
C GLY A 74 -15.83 13.13 -13.72
N ILE A 75 -15.09 12.41 -12.87
CA ILE A 75 -14.65 11.05 -13.20
C ILE A 75 -15.73 10.04 -12.80
N GLU A 76 -16.33 9.40 -13.80
CA GLU A 76 -17.30 8.31 -13.63
C GLU A 76 -16.57 6.97 -13.49
N VAL A 77 -16.60 6.39 -12.30
CA VAL A 77 -15.93 5.13 -11.99
C VAL A 77 -16.92 3.96 -12.08
N ASP A 78 -16.61 2.94 -12.89
CA ASP A 78 -17.27 1.64 -12.88
C ASP A 78 -16.53 0.69 -11.92
N ILE A 79 -17.18 0.31 -10.80
CA ILE A 79 -16.60 -0.60 -9.81
C ILE A 79 -16.82 -2.04 -10.26
N GLN A 80 -15.74 -2.76 -10.49
CA GLN A 80 -15.76 -4.17 -10.86
C GLN A 80 -15.29 -5.04 -9.70
N LEU A 81 -16.19 -5.87 -9.18
CA LEU A 81 -15.93 -6.77 -8.07
C LEU A 81 -15.56 -8.16 -8.58
N TYR A 82 -14.42 -8.65 -8.12
CA TYR A 82 -13.89 -9.95 -8.45
C TYR A 82 -13.78 -10.85 -7.22
N GLU A 83 -13.86 -12.16 -7.44
CA GLU A 83 -13.31 -13.13 -6.53
C GLU A 83 -11.78 -12.98 -6.49
N TRP A 84 -11.14 -13.32 -5.35
CA TRP A 84 -9.72 -13.00 -5.12
C TRP A 84 -8.78 -13.57 -6.19
N GLY A 85 -8.97 -14.83 -6.62
CA GLY A 85 -8.13 -15.44 -7.66
C GLY A 85 -8.25 -14.74 -9.01
N ALA A 86 -9.48 -14.48 -9.44
CA ALA A 86 -9.77 -13.75 -10.67
C ALA A 86 -9.29 -12.28 -10.62
N PHE A 87 -9.41 -11.65 -9.45
CA PHE A 87 -8.84 -10.31 -9.22
C PHE A 87 -7.33 -10.28 -9.45
N LEU A 88 -6.59 -11.22 -8.85
CA LEU A 88 -5.15 -11.30 -9.03
C LEU A 88 -4.76 -11.54 -10.50
N ASP A 89 -5.48 -12.43 -11.18
CA ASP A 89 -5.23 -12.71 -12.60
C ASP A 89 -5.44 -11.47 -13.48
N ALA A 90 -6.52 -10.73 -13.24
CA ALA A 90 -6.84 -9.53 -14.00
C ALA A 90 -5.81 -8.41 -13.77
N ILE A 91 -5.45 -8.11 -12.50
CA ILE A 91 -4.47 -7.05 -12.21
C ILE A 91 -3.04 -7.43 -12.63
N ASN A 92 -2.69 -8.73 -12.62
CA ASN A 92 -1.40 -9.19 -13.13
C ASN A 92 -1.25 -9.01 -14.65
N LYS A 93 -2.36 -9.03 -15.38
CA LYS A 93 -2.38 -8.81 -16.84
C LYS A 93 -2.53 -7.34 -17.24
N GLY A 94 -2.81 -6.45 -16.28
CA GLY A 94 -3.05 -5.03 -16.57
C GLY A 94 -4.40 -4.78 -17.22
N GLU A 95 -5.45 -5.56 -16.90
CA GLU A 95 -6.80 -5.42 -17.43
C GLU A 95 -7.60 -4.30 -16.73
N HIS A 96 -7.00 -3.60 -15.77
CA HIS A 96 -7.60 -2.54 -14.96
C HIS A 96 -7.08 -1.15 -15.36
N ASP A 97 -7.89 -0.13 -15.10
CA ASP A 97 -7.41 1.25 -15.06
C ASP A 97 -6.92 1.58 -13.64
N MET A 98 -7.73 1.24 -12.62
CA MET A 98 -7.39 1.38 -11.20
C MET A 98 -7.72 0.09 -10.46
N PHE A 99 -7.05 -0.14 -9.33
CA PHE A 99 -7.39 -1.24 -8.42
C PHE A 99 -7.06 -0.89 -6.97
N ILE A 100 -7.76 -1.53 -6.02
CA ILE A 100 -7.47 -1.41 -4.60
C ILE A 100 -6.82 -2.69 -4.10
N SER A 101 -5.62 -2.56 -3.54
CA SER A 101 -4.89 -3.68 -2.95
C SER A 101 -4.11 -3.24 -1.71
N SER A 102 -3.38 -4.17 -1.10
CA SER A 102 -2.50 -3.91 0.03
C SER A 102 -1.22 -4.72 -0.10
N TRP A 103 -0.16 -4.24 0.52
CA TRP A 103 1.10 -4.95 0.60
C TRP A 103 1.54 -5.13 2.06
N SER A 104 2.11 -6.27 2.37
CA SER A 104 2.70 -6.56 3.68
C SER A 104 4.18 -6.91 3.49
N ASN A 105 5.05 -6.26 4.25
CA ASN A 105 6.48 -6.51 4.23
C ASN A 105 6.85 -7.44 5.39
N ALA A 106 7.10 -8.71 5.09
CA ALA A 106 7.40 -9.72 6.09
C ALA A 106 8.84 -9.63 6.65
N THR A 107 9.75 -9.05 5.89
CA THR A 107 11.17 -8.96 6.26
C THR A 107 11.54 -7.70 7.03
N MET A 108 10.69 -6.70 7.01
CA MET A 108 10.96 -5.34 7.53
C MET A 108 12.15 -4.65 6.83
N ASP A 109 12.61 -5.18 5.69
CA ASP A 109 13.62 -4.53 4.85
C ASP A 109 12.92 -3.60 3.84
N PRO A 110 13.41 -2.37 3.61
CA PRO A 110 12.81 -1.44 2.66
C PRO A 110 12.75 -1.99 1.23
N ASP A 111 13.73 -2.80 0.82
CA ASP A 111 13.76 -3.40 -0.52
C ASP A 111 12.52 -4.25 -0.79
N ALA A 112 12.03 -5.00 0.19
CA ALA A 112 10.84 -5.84 0.05
C ALA A 112 9.53 -5.05 -0.10
N SER A 113 9.54 -3.74 0.16
CA SER A 113 8.42 -2.83 -0.13
C SER A 113 8.59 -2.07 -1.44
N ILE A 114 9.81 -1.91 -1.93
CA ILE A 114 10.11 -1.03 -3.06
C ILE A 114 10.39 -1.82 -4.33
N PHE A 115 11.38 -2.71 -4.33
CA PHE A 115 11.80 -3.42 -5.53
C PHE A 115 10.67 -4.22 -6.21
N PRO A 116 9.89 -5.09 -5.52
CA PRO A 116 8.85 -5.87 -6.19
C PRO A 116 7.71 -5.00 -6.73
N LEU A 117 7.43 -3.85 -6.13
CA LEU A 117 6.26 -3.05 -6.43
C LEU A 117 6.50 -1.94 -7.44
N PHE A 118 7.73 -1.44 -7.56
CA PHE A 118 8.01 -0.24 -8.35
C PHE A 118 9.12 -0.41 -9.40
N HIS A 119 9.94 -1.45 -9.34
CA HIS A 119 10.97 -1.66 -10.35
C HIS A 119 10.34 -2.19 -11.65
N THR A 120 10.74 -1.62 -12.79
CA THR A 120 10.22 -1.96 -14.13
C THR A 120 10.31 -3.45 -14.48
N LYS A 121 11.32 -4.17 -13.96
CA LYS A 121 11.48 -5.63 -14.19
C LYS A 121 10.37 -6.50 -13.57
N ASN A 122 9.56 -5.93 -12.67
CA ASN A 122 8.59 -6.68 -11.86
C ASN A 122 7.14 -6.47 -12.30
N PHE A 123 6.87 -6.11 -13.53
CA PHE A 123 5.51 -5.93 -14.04
C PHE A 123 4.63 -7.17 -13.81
N GLY A 124 3.40 -6.93 -13.40
CA GLY A 124 2.36 -7.95 -13.25
C GLY A 124 2.58 -8.87 -12.04
N ALA A 125 2.65 -10.17 -12.28
CA ALA A 125 2.61 -11.20 -11.25
C ALA A 125 3.77 -11.14 -10.23
N THR A 126 4.90 -10.53 -10.59
CA THR A 126 6.04 -10.34 -9.70
C THR A 126 5.86 -9.21 -8.68
N GLY A 127 4.84 -8.34 -8.87
CA GLY A 127 4.45 -7.35 -7.87
C GLY A 127 4.06 -5.98 -8.39
N ASN A 128 4.74 -5.45 -9.41
CA ASN A 128 4.46 -4.13 -9.98
C ASN A 128 3.21 -4.18 -10.88
N ARG A 129 2.05 -4.21 -10.24
CA ARG A 129 0.75 -4.30 -10.91
C ARG A 129 0.23 -2.93 -11.36
N ALA A 130 0.85 -1.85 -10.91
CA ALA A 130 0.60 -0.51 -11.43
C ALA A 130 1.30 -0.27 -12.78
N PHE A 131 2.15 -1.21 -13.22
CA PHE A 131 2.97 -1.09 -14.44
C PHE A 131 3.80 0.21 -14.45
N TYR A 132 4.16 0.69 -13.27
CA TYR A 132 4.99 1.88 -13.08
C TYR A 132 6.39 1.64 -13.63
N SER A 133 6.91 2.62 -14.36
CA SER A 133 8.26 2.59 -14.92
C SER A 133 8.90 3.96 -14.84
N ASN A 134 10.02 4.05 -14.13
CA ASN A 134 10.87 5.22 -14.08
C ASN A 134 12.34 4.77 -14.02
N PRO A 135 13.15 5.01 -15.07
CA PRO A 135 14.54 4.57 -15.12
C PRO A 135 15.44 5.14 -14.01
N GLU A 136 15.12 6.33 -13.48
CA GLU A 136 15.85 6.91 -12.36
C GLU A 136 15.56 6.14 -11.08
N VAL A 137 14.29 5.81 -10.83
CA VAL A 137 13.86 4.98 -9.69
C VAL A 137 14.47 3.59 -9.78
N ASP A 138 14.45 2.95 -10.95
CA ASP A 138 15.10 1.65 -11.18
C ASP A 138 16.59 1.70 -10.80
N THR A 139 17.30 2.75 -11.25
CA THR A 139 18.71 2.94 -10.95
C THR A 139 18.99 3.12 -9.47
N LEU A 140 18.17 3.93 -8.77
CA LEU A 140 18.29 4.14 -7.33
C LEU A 140 18.02 2.87 -6.53
N ILE A 141 17.03 2.08 -6.93
CA ILE A 141 16.75 0.78 -6.31
C ILE A 141 17.95 -0.16 -6.45
N GLU A 142 18.52 -0.27 -7.67
CA GLU A 142 19.70 -1.11 -7.92
C GLU A 142 20.96 -0.63 -7.17
N GLN A 143 21.08 0.69 -6.91
CA GLN A 143 22.13 1.24 -6.07
C GLN A 143 21.90 0.89 -4.59
N ALA A 144 20.68 1.07 -4.08
CA ALA A 144 20.33 0.74 -2.70
C ALA A 144 20.55 -0.74 -2.38
N GLN A 145 20.28 -1.63 -3.34
CA GLN A 145 20.53 -3.07 -3.20
C GLN A 145 22.02 -3.42 -3.09
N LYS A 146 22.90 -2.62 -3.64
CA LYS A 146 24.37 -2.82 -3.65
C LYS A 146 25.06 -2.07 -2.51
N GLU A 147 24.40 -1.09 -1.88
CA GLU A 147 25.00 -0.26 -0.84
C GLU A 147 25.16 -1.03 0.46
N SER A 148 26.38 -1.11 0.95
CA SER A 148 26.76 -1.79 2.19
C SER A 148 26.73 -0.89 3.42
N ASP A 149 26.83 0.43 3.23
CA ASP A 149 26.68 1.41 4.30
C ASP A 149 25.17 1.61 4.56
N ASN A 150 24.73 1.17 5.74
CA ASN A 150 23.31 1.21 6.06
C ASN A 150 22.72 2.63 6.10
N ALA A 151 23.48 3.63 6.53
CA ALA A 151 22.99 5.00 6.57
C ALA A 151 22.76 5.55 5.14
N LYS A 152 23.71 5.34 4.24
CA LYS A 152 23.57 5.72 2.83
C LYS A 152 22.46 4.96 2.13
N ARG A 153 22.30 3.67 2.46
CA ARG A 153 21.21 2.84 1.94
C ARG A 153 19.85 3.41 2.35
N MET A 154 19.67 3.85 3.59
CA MET A 154 18.42 4.46 4.05
C MET A 154 18.15 5.80 3.36
N GLU A 155 19.16 6.62 3.10
CA GLU A 155 19.00 7.88 2.34
C GLU A 155 18.55 7.60 0.91
N LEU A 156 19.09 6.58 0.24
CA LEU A 156 18.63 6.17 -1.09
C LEU A 156 17.14 5.77 -1.07
N TYR A 157 16.68 5.02 -0.05
CA TYR A 157 15.25 4.68 0.05
C TYR A 157 14.35 5.89 0.33
N LYS A 158 14.83 6.91 1.02
CA LYS A 158 14.08 8.17 1.16
C LYS A 158 13.94 8.89 -0.17
N GLU A 159 15.02 8.98 -0.95
CA GLU A 159 15.00 9.59 -2.29
C GLU A 159 14.04 8.82 -3.22
N ILE A 160 14.10 7.48 -3.21
CA ILE A 160 13.21 6.62 -3.98
C ILE A 160 11.75 6.89 -3.63
N GLN A 161 11.40 6.93 -2.33
CA GLN A 161 10.05 7.22 -1.89
C GLN A 161 9.55 8.58 -2.36
N GLN A 162 10.41 9.62 -2.32
CA GLN A 162 10.03 10.94 -2.79
C GLN A 162 9.72 10.94 -4.29
N LYS A 163 10.57 10.31 -5.11
CA LYS A 163 10.34 10.21 -6.55
C LYS A 163 9.07 9.44 -6.89
N ILE A 164 8.80 8.32 -6.21
CA ILE A 164 7.57 7.56 -6.40
C ILE A 164 6.35 8.39 -5.98
N ASN A 165 6.45 9.15 -4.89
CA ASN A 165 5.37 10.02 -4.45
C ASN A 165 5.10 11.12 -5.49
N ASP A 166 6.13 11.74 -6.05
CA ASP A 166 6.01 12.81 -7.04
C ASP A 166 5.41 12.30 -8.37
N ASP A 167 5.78 11.09 -8.79
CA ASP A 167 5.21 10.41 -9.97
C ASP A 167 3.77 9.92 -9.73
N ALA A 168 3.35 9.77 -8.49
CA ALA A 168 2.01 9.41 -8.04
C ALA A 168 1.38 8.16 -8.69
N PRO A 169 2.11 7.02 -8.86
CA PRO A 169 1.52 5.80 -9.41
C PRO A 169 0.50 5.15 -8.46
N TRP A 170 0.55 5.49 -7.18
CA TRP A 170 -0.34 5.01 -6.14
C TRP A 170 -0.95 6.16 -5.34
N VAL A 171 -2.20 5.97 -4.94
CA VAL A 171 -2.82 6.75 -3.84
C VAL A 171 -2.68 5.94 -2.56
N CYS A 172 -1.83 6.40 -1.65
CA CYS A 172 -1.64 5.77 -0.34
C CYS A 172 -2.84 6.09 0.55
N LEU A 173 -3.66 5.09 0.89
CA LEU A 173 -4.90 5.30 1.64
C LEU A 173 -4.65 5.30 3.15
N PHE A 174 -4.11 4.21 3.67
CA PHE A 174 -3.87 4.06 5.11
C PHE A 174 -2.85 2.97 5.42
N TYR A 175 -2.24 3.09 6.60
CA TYR A 175 -1.53 2.00 7.25
C TYR A 175 -2.50 1.29 8.20
N GLY A 176 -2.72 0.00 7.98
CA GLY A 176 -3.65 -0.80 8.77
C GLY A 176 -3.09 -1.11 10.17
N THR A 177 -3.97 -1.16 11.15
CA THR A 177 -3.65 -1.65 12.49
C THR A 177 -4.18 -3.07 12.66
N THR A 178 -3.31 -4.00 13.02
CA THR A 178 -3.69 -5.38 13.30
C THR A 178 -4.02 -5.54 14.78
N CYS A 179 -5.17 -6.13 15.08
CA CYS A 179 -5.58 -6.50 16.43
C CYS A 179 -5.78 -8.01 16.52
N THR A 180 -5.24 -8.63 17.56
CA THR A 180 -5.37 -10.08 17.78
C THR A 180 -5.96 -10.35 19.15
N GLY A 181 -7.04 -11.14 19.19
CA GLY A 181 -7.58 -11.68 20.42
C GLY A 181 -6.83 -12.95 20.82
N ILE A 182 -6.36 -13.01 22.05
CA ILE A 182 -5.71 -14.19 22.62
C ILE A 182 -6.40 -14.63 23.90
N ARG A 183 -6.29 -15.91 24.24
CA ARG A 183 -6.74 -16.42 25.54
C ARG A 183 -5.92 -15.78 26.68
N ALA A 184 -6.55 -15.48 27.80
CA ALA A 184 -5.90 -14.81 28.91
C ALA A 184 -4.79 -15.65 29.58
N ASP A 185 -4.87 -16.97 29.46
CA ASP A 185 -3.86 -17.93 29.97
C ASP A 185 -2.75 -18.24 28.97
N LEU A 186 -2.81 -17.73 27.74
CA LEU A 186 -1.70 -17.79 26.77
C LEU A 186 -0.73 -16.66 27.05
N LYS A 187 0.53 -17.00 27.26
CA LYS A 187 1.64 -16.05 27.53
C LYS A 187 2.69 -16.13 26.44
N GLY A 188 3.56 -15.12 26.40
CA GLY A 188 4.68 -15.05 25.46
C GLY A 188 4.29 -14.65 24.04
N PHE A 189 3.00 -14.33 23.76
CA PHE A 189 2.59 -13.84 22.46
C PHE A 189 3.03 -12.39 22.26
N VAL A 190 3.72 -12.15 21.13
CA VAL A 190 4.11 -10.81 20.69
C VAL A 190 3.59 -10.62 19.26
N LEU A 191 2.75 -9.60 19.07
CA LEU A 191 2.30 -9.22 17.74
C LEU A 191 3.44 -8.49 17.01
N HIS A 192 4.00 -9.11 15.98
CA HIS A 192 5.12 -8.54 15.25
C HIS A 192 4.61 -7.59 14.14
N PRO A 193 5.26 -6.42 13.92
CA PRO A 193 4.84 -5.45 12.88
C PRO A 193 4.80 -6.02 11.46
N SER A 194 5.62 -7.03 11.14
CA SER A 194 5.62 -7.72 9.85
C SER A 194 4.42 -8.65 9.63
N SER A 195 3.51 -8.76 10.61
CA SER A 195 2.43 -9.77 10.66
C SER A 195 2.93 -11.22 10.69
N ALA A 196 4.23 -11.46 10.87
CA ALA A 196 4.78 -12.78 11.12
C ALA A 196 4.38 -13.27 12.51
N ASN A 197 3.94 -14.53 12.60
CA ASN A 197 3.58 -15.11 13.88
C ASN A 197 4.79 -15.85 14.47
N HIS A 198 5.23 -15.40 15.64
CA HIS A 198 6.32 -16.01 16.40
C HIS A 198 5.74 -16.84 17.54
N TYR A 199 5.87 -18.17 17.44
CA TYR A 199 5.25 -19.11 18.37
C TYR A 199 6.24 -19.73 19.36
N GLU A 200 7.54 -19.50 19.20
CA GLU A 200 8.64 -20.12 19.95
C GLU A 200 8.61 -19.80 21.46
N ASN A 201 8.00 -18.67 21.82
CA ASN A 201 7.91 -18.23 23.23
C ASN A 201 6.52 -18.45 23.84
N LEU A 202 5.60 -19.11 23.12
CA LEU A 202 4.25 -19.31 23.62
C LEU A 202 4.19 -20.43 24.66
N TYR A 203 3.49 -20.15 25.76
CA TYR A 203 3.17 -21.16 26.75
C TYR A 203 1.80 -20.87 27.41
N TYR A 204 1.18 -21.89 27.95
CA TYR A 204 0.01 -21.72 28.80
C TYR A 204 0.45 -21.59 30.26
N GLU A 205 -0.04 -20.54 30.92
CA GLU A 205 0.09 -20.41 32.36
C GLU A 205 -0.72 -21.54 33.02
N ASN A 206 -0.02 -22.40 33.79
CA ASN A 206 -0.67 -23.51 34.44
C ASN A 206 -1.77 -22.99 35.37
N LYS A 207 -3.01 -23.25 35.03
CA LYS A 207 -4.07 -23.19 36.04
C LYS A 207 -3.72 -24.26 37.08
N THR A 208 -3.26 -23.87 38.24
CA THR A 208 -3.30 -24.74 39.42
C THR A 208 -4.68 -25.34 39.45
N ALA A 209 -4.80 -26.65 39.25
CA ALA A 209 -6.03 -27.36 39.40
C ALA A 209 -6.50 -27.06 40.84
N ASN A 210 -7.47 -26.16 40.97
CA ASN A 210 -8.21 -26.03 42.21
C ASN A 210 -8.99 -27.35 42.38
N GLN A 211 -8.48 -28.16 43.28
CA GLN A 211 -9.15 -29.33 43.84
C GLN A 211 -10.52 -28.94 44.41
#